data_2bde267a39fbd42cc477d1aa72684bf1
#
_entry.id   2bde267a39fbd42cc477d1aa72684bf1
#
_cell.length_a   1.000
_cell.length_b   1.000
_cell.length_c   1.000
_cell.angle_alpha   90.00
_cell.angle_beta   90.00
_cell.angle_gamma   90.00
#
_symmetry.space_group_name_H-M   'P 1'
#
loop_
_entity.id
_entity.type
_entity.pdbx_description
1 polymer ?
#
loop_
_entity_poly.entity_id
_entity_poly.type
_entity_poly.pdbx_seq_one_letter_code
_entity_poly.pdbx_strand_id
1 'polypeptide(L)'
;MEYPDPFAHTAAAQPVPLVIGIAGGSGSGKTTVAQAILQRVGPDRIAFLQHDSYYKDLSGLPPTQHAEINFDHPNSLETDLLIGHIASLRAGRSVDVPIYDFSADRRTGSSFTVQPHRVIIVEGILIFTEAALREMFDVKIFVDTDSDLRLIRRLERDITERGRTTQSVIKQYLLTVRPMHLEFVEPSKRYADVIIPEGGFNTAALDMVVARVEALLK
;
A
#
# COMPACT_ATOMS: atom_id res chain seq x y z
N MET A 1 44.44 -24.59 27.89
CA MET A 1 43.07 -24.25 28.31
C MET A 1 42.87 -22.79 27.93
N GLU A 2 42.23 -22.52 26.76
CA GLU A 2 41.87 -21.16 26.37
C GLU A 2 40.60 -20.77 27.13
N TYR A 3 40.70 -19.67 27.86
CA TYR A 3 39.50 -19.06 28.48
C TYR A 3 38.69 -18.38 27.40
N PRO A 4 37.37 -18.61 27.33
CA PRO A 4 36.54 -17.88 26.39
C PRO A 4 36.54 -16.38 26.71
N ASP A 5 36.73 -15.57 25.68
CA ASP A 5 36.71 -14.10 25.78
C ASP A 5 35.35 -13.63 26.32
N PRO A 6 35.28 -13.05 27.53
CA PRO A 6 34.00 -12.57 28.10
C PRO A 6 33.45 -11.31 27.40
N PHE A 7 34.15 -10.75 26.41
CA PHE A 7 33.78 -9.57 25.64
C PHE A 7 33.48 -9.88 24.17
N ALA A 8 33.26 -11.17 23.83
CA ALA A 8 32.71 -11.49 22.51
C ALA A 8 31.36 -10.75 22.35
N HIS A 9 31.40 -9.61 21.69
CA HIS A 9 30.23 -8.83 21.34
C HIS A 9 29.32 -9.70 20.48
N THR A 10 28.28 -10.24 21.09
CA THR A 10 27.12 -10.73 20.32
C THR A 10 26.68 -9.59 19.44
N ALA A 11 26.76 -9.76 18.12
CA ALA A 11 26.26 -8.79 17.16
C ALA A 11 24.84 -8.43 17.60
N ALA A 12 24.63 -7.16 17.93
CA ALA A 12 23.32 -6.68 18.36
C ALA A 12 22.34 -7.04 17.26
N ALA A 13 21.33 -7.84 17.60
CA ALA A 13 20.28 -8.21 16.67
C ALA A 13 19.73 -6.91 16.05
N GLN A 14 19.77 -6.79 14.74
CA GLN A 14 19.21 -5.61 14.08
C GLN A 14 17.74 -5.50 14.46
N PRO A 15 17.28 -4.30 14.86
CA PRO A 15 15.87 -4.13 15.24
C PRO A 15 14.97 -4.54 14.08
N VAL A 16 13.96 -5.35 14.38
CA VAL A 16 12.96 -5.81 13.39
C VAL A 16 12.32 -4.58 12.75
N PRO A 17 12.27 -4.48 11.41
CA PRO A 17 11.63 -3.36 10.74
C PRO A 17 10.17 -3.21 11.13
N LEU A 18 9.74 -1.96 11.36
CA LEU A 18 8.34 -1.60 11.58
C LEU A 18 7.58 -1.62 10.25
N VAL A 19 6.45 -2.32 10.19
CA VAL A 19 5.60 -2.35 9.01
C VAL A 19 4.30 -1.60 9.26
N ILE A 20 4.03 -0.58 8.45
CA ILE A 20 2.85 0.27 8.52
C ILE A 20 1.97 0.02 7.30
N GLY A 21 0.73 -0.38 7.53
CA GLY A 21 -0.29 -0.48 6.48
C GLY A 21 -1.14 0.79 6.42
N ILE A 22 -1.31 1.37 5.21
CA ILE A 22 -2.17 2.53 4.97
C ILE A 22 -3.27 2.13 3.99
N ALA A 23 -4.46 1.86 4.54
CA ALA A 23 -5.65 1.49 3.76
C ALA A 23 -6.64 2.65 3.62
N GLY A 24 -7.66 2.45 2.82
CA GLY A 24 -8.76 3.42 2.59
C GLY A 24 -9.29 3.33 1.17
N GLY A 25 -10.45 3.90 0.91
CA GLY A 25 -11.09 3.83 -0.42
C GLY A 25 -10.27 4.51 -1.53
N SER A 26 -10.56 4.16 -2.77
CA SER A 26 -10.00 4.88 -3.92
C SER A 26 -10.37 6.38 -3.83
N GLY A 27 -9.39 7.27 -4.02
CA GLY A 27 -9.58 8.72 -3.86
C GLY A 27 -9.60 9.22 -2.41
N SER A 28 -9.35 8.37 -1.39
CA SER A 28 -9.34 8.82 0.02
C SER A 28 -8.12 9.66 0.40
N GLY A 29 -7.02 9.62 -0.38
CA GLY A 29 -5.78 10.32 -0.08
C GLY A 29 -4.74 9.47 0.65
N LYS A 30 -4.83 8.14 0.59
CA LYS A 30 -3.81 7.21 1.15
C LYS A 30 -2.40 7.53 0.68
N THR A 31 -2.23 7.68 -0.64
CA THR A 31 -0.93 7.99 -1.26
C THR A 31 -0.41 9.33 -0.76
N THR A 32 -1.28 10.32 -0.59
CA THR A 32 -0.92 11.64 -0.02
C THR A 32 -0.42 11.49 1.42
N VAL A 33 -1.09 10.67 2.24
CA VAL A 33 -0.66 10.37 3.62
C VAL A 33 0.70 9.66 3.61
N ALA A 34 0.87 8.61 2.77
CA ALA A 34 2.13 7.89 2.66
C ALA A 34 3.28 8.81 2.21
N GLN A 35 3.05 9.64 1.20
CA GLN A 35 4.04 10.61 0.71
C GLN A 35 4.40 11.68 1.75
N ALA A 36 3.43 12.16 2.53
CA ALA A 36 3.70 13.11 3.61
C ALA A 36 4.61 12.48 4.68
N ILE A 37 4.41 11.20 5.02
CA ILE A 37 5.29 10.48 5.95
C ILE A 37 6.69 10.32 5.33
N LEU A 38 6.77 9.89 4.07
CA LEU A 38 8.04 9.74 3.35
C LEU A 38 8.86 11.04 3.31
N GLN A 39 8.21 12.15 2.98
CA GLN A 39 8.88 13.46 2.88
C GLN A 39 9.41 13.97 4.24
N ARG A 40 8.67 13.73 5.32
CA ARG A 40 9.04 14.21 6.66
C ARG A 40 10.08 13.34 7.34
N VAL A 41 9.97 12.02 7.18
CA VAL A 41 10.89 11.04 7.79
C VAL A 41 12.18 10.88 7.00
N GLY A 42 12.11 11.09 5.69
CA GLY A 42 13.18 10.89 4.71
C GLY A 42 12.95 9.61 3.87
N PRO A 43 12.91 9.75 2.54
CA PRO A 43 12.62 8.63 1.62
C PRO A 43 13.67 7.51 1.72
N ASP A 44 14.93 7.86 2.01
CA ASP A 44 16.05 6.90 2.14
C ASP A 44 16.01 6.07 3.44
N ARG A 45 14.96 6.25 4.25
CA ARG A 45 14.79 5.55 5.54
C ARG A 45 13.60 4.60 5.54
N ILE A 46 12.83 4.57 4.44
CA ILE A 46 11.56 3.87 4.33
C ILE A 46 11.55 3.01 3.07
N ALA A 47 11.22 1.74 3.20
CA ALA A 47 10.82 0.89 2.08
C ALA A 47 9.33 1.13 1.79
N PHE A 48 8.99 1.56 0.58
CA PHE A 48 7.62 1.87 0.20
C PHE A 48 7.10 0.88 -0.83
N LEU A 49 5.98 0.24 -0.52
CA LEU A 49 5.30 -0.73 -1.38
C LEU A 49 3.86 -0.29 -1.63
N GLN A 50 3.46 -0.28 -2.90
CA GLN A 50 2.08 -0.02 -3.32
C GLN A 50 1.42 -1.34 -3.73
N HIS A 51 0.30 -1.69 -3.11
CA HIS A 51 -0.44 -2.91 -3.45
C HIS A 51 -0.87 -2.93 -4.92
N ASP A 52 -1.13 -1.75 -5.48
CA ASP A 52 -1.50 -1.58 -6.89
C ASP A 52 -0.41 -2.04 -7.87
N SER A 53 0.86 -2.15 -7.44
CA SER A 53 1.93 -2.75 -8.25
C SER A 53 1.78 -4.28 -8.41
N TYR A 54 0.97 -4.91 -7.58
CA TYR A 54 0.82 -6.36 -7.50
C TYR A 54 -0.44 -6.88 -8.20
N TYR A 55 -1.09 -6.09 -9.06
CA TYR A 55 -2.13 -6.64 -9.94
C TYR A 55 -1.58 -7.80 -10.76
N LYS A 56 -2.40 -8.84 -10.91
CA LYS A 56 -2.05 -10.02 -11.70
C LYS A 56 -1.69 -9.63 -13.12
N ASP A 57 -0.71 -10.31 -13.69
CA ASP A 57 -0.36 -10.11 -15.09
C ASP A 57 -1.44 -10.73 -16.00
N LEU A 58 -2.02 -9.88 -16.85
CA LEU A 58 -3.09 -10.26 -17.77
C LEU A 58 -2.58 -10.47 -19.19
N SER A 59 -1.28 -10.38 -19.43
CA SER A 59 -0.68 -10.48 -20.78
C SER A 59 -0.97 -11.81 -21.49
N GLY A 60 -1.27 -12.87 -20.72
CA GLY A 60 -1.68 -14.18 -21.24
C GLY A 60 -3.16 -14.32 -21.58
N LEU A 61 -4.00 -13.30 -21.28
CA LEU A 61 -5.43 -13.34 -21.53
C LEU A 61 -5.81 -12.58 -22.82
N PRO A 62 -6.83 -13.05 -23.56
CA PRO A 62 -7.36 -12.29 -24.70
C PRO A 62 -7.91 -10.92 -24.23
N PRO A 63 -7.79 -9.83 -25.02
CA PRO A 63 -8.29 -8.51 -24.64
C PRO A 63 -9.80 -8.48 -24.28
N THR A 64 -10.58 -9.38 -24.83
CA THR A 64 -12.02 -9.51 -24.52
C THR A 64 -12.26 -9.92 -23.07
N GLN A 65 -11.37 -10.70 -22.46
CA GLN A 65 -11.47 -11.13 -21.06
C GLN A 65 -10.96 -10.07 -20.08
N HIS A 66 -10.09 -9.13 -20.51
CA HIS A 66 -9.67 -8.01 -19.65
C HIS A 66 -10.86 -7.14 -19.20
N ALA A 67 -11.85 -6.95 -20.08
CA ALA A 67 -13.04 -6.16 -19.78
C ALA A 67 -13.95 -6.78 -18.70
N GLU A 68 -13.79 -8.08 -18.42
CA GLU A 68 -14.57 -8.83 -17.41
C GLU A 68 -13.88 -8.83 -16.03
N ILE A 69 -12.60 -8.39 -15.95
CA ILE A 69 -11.85 -8.41 -14.71
C ILE A 69 -12.28 -7.28 -13.80
N ASN A 70 -12.65 -7.65 -12.58
CA ASN A 70 -12.94 -6.69 -11.53
C ASN A 70 -11.64 -6.35 -10.76
N PHE A 71 -10.98 -5.26 -11.14
CA PHE A 71 -9.74 -4.79 -10.50
C PHE A 71 -9.93 -4.33 -9.05
N ASP A 72 -11.16 -4.09 -8.62
CA ASP A 72 -11.46 -3.70 -7.25
C ASP A 72 -11.74 -4.92 -6.34
N HIS A 73 -11.73 -6.15 -6.88
CA HIS A 73 -11.90 -7.39 -6.13
C HIS A 73 -10.54 -7.93 -5.65
N PRO A 74 -10.43 -8.48 -4.41
CA PRO A 74 -9.16 -9.04 -3.89
C PRO A 74 -8.47 -10.03 -4.83
N ASN A 75 -9.24 -10.86 -5.53
CA ASN A 75 -8.69 -11.86 -6.47
C ASN A 75 -7.93 -11.26 -7.68
N SER A 76 -7.99 -9.95 -7.90
CA SER A 76 -7.25 -9.28 -8.98
C SER A 76 -5.77 -9.06 -8.64
N LEU A 77 -5.38 -9.26 -7.38
CA LEU A 77 -4.05 -8.96 -6.85
C LEU A 77 -3.28 -10.24 -6.49
N GLU A 78 -1.97 -10.19 -6.61
CA GLU A 78 -1.04 -11.20 -6.10
C GLU A 78 -0.57 -10.83 -4.69
N THR A 79 -1.49 -10.90 -3.71
CA THR A 79 -1.24 -10.54 -2.32
C THR A 79 -0.16 -11.41 -1.69
N ASP A 80 -0.06 -12.70 -2.05
CA ASP A 80 1.01 -13.59 -1.60
C ASP A 80 2.41 -13.11 -1.99
N LEU A 81 2.56 -12.54 -3.20
CA LEU A 81 3.82 -11.93 -3.63
C LEU A 81 4.18 -10.71 -2.77
N LEU A 82 3.20 -9.85 -2.45
CA LEU A 82 3.42 -8.72 -1.54
C LEU A 82 3.83 -9.18 -0.14
N ILE A 83 3.17 -10.20 0.42
CA ILE A 83 3.53 -10.82 1.71
C ILE A 83 4.97 -11.32 1.69
N GLY A 84 5.37 -12.02 0.63
CA GLY A 84 6.74 -12.51 0.44
C GLY A 84 7.77 -11.37 0.37
N HIS A 85 7.42 -10.25 -0.27
CA HIS A 85 8.27 -9.06 -0.33
C HIS A 85 8.42 -8.38 1.04
N ILE A 86 7.34 -8.23 1.80
CA ILE A 86 7.39 -7.69 3.17
C ILE A 86 8.28 -8.58 4.04
N ALA A 87 8.12 -9.90 3.98
CA ALA A 87 8.93 -10.86 4.74
C ALA A 87 10.42 -10.77 4.36
N SER A 88 10.74 -10.60 3.08
CA SER A 88 12.10 -10.46 2.58
C SER A 88 12.74 -9.14 3.08
N LEU A 89 12.02 -8.02 3.00
CA LEU A 89 12.47 -6.73 3.51
C LEU A 89 12.68 -6.77 5.04
N ARG A 90 11.78 -7.43 5.80
CA ARG A 90 11.96 -7.67 7.24
C ARG A 90 13.22 -8.48 7.56
N ALA A 91 13.59 -9.39 6.66
CA ALA A 91 14.82 -10.20 6.77
C ALA A 91 16.08 -9.50 6.23
N GLY A 92 16.01 -8.20 5.92
CA GLY A 92 17.14 -7.42 5.41
C GLY A 92 17.50 -7.70 3.95
N ARG A 93 16.62 -8.29 3.16
CA ARG A 93 16.84 -8.57 1.75
C ARG A 93 16.04 -7.61 0.87
N SER A 94 16.67 -7.12 -0.20
CA SER A 94 15.99 -6.33 -1.25
C SER A 94 14.97 -7.18 -2.02
N VAL A 95 14.00 -6.50 -2.63
CA VAL A 95 12.95 -7.11 -3.44
C VAL A 95 12.75 -6.36 -4.75
N ASP A 96 12.37 -7.08 -5.80
CA ASP A 96 12.08 -6.51 -7.12
C ASP A 96 10.56 -6.40 -7.30
N VAL A 97 10.06 -5.18 -7.11
CA VAL A 97 8.62 -4.86 -7.19
C VAL A 97 8.20 -4.72 -8.65
N PRO A 98 7.16 -5.43 -9.11
CA PRO A 98 6.70 -5.33 -10.49
C PRO A 98 6.16 -3.93 -10.80
N ILE A 99 6.30 -3.51 -12.07
CA ILE A 99 5.72 -2.27 -12.58
C ILE A 99 4.45 -2.61 -13.34
N TYR A 100 3.33 -2.02 -12.91
CA TYR A 100 2.03 -2.18 -13.55
C TYR A 100 1.66 -0.95 -14.38
N ASP A 101 1.27 -1.16 -15.64
CA ASP A 101 0.80 -0.12 -16.54
C ASP A 101 -0.73 -0.07 -16.49
N PHE A 102 -1.27 0.96 -15.83
CA PHE A 102 -2.71 1.19 -15.68
C PHE A 102 -3.41 1.64 -16.98
N SER A 103 -2.66 2.05 -17.98
CA SER A 103 -3.22 2.42 -19.28
C SER A 103 -3.44 1.21 -20.18
N ALA A 104 -2.61 0.18 -19.99
CA ALA A 104 -2.64 -1.06 -20.75
C ALA A 104 -3.20 -2.25 -19.96
N ASP A 105 -3.57 -2.04 -18.68
CA ASP A 105 -4.06 -3.07 -17.74
C ASP A 105 -3.17 -4.32 -17.69
N ARG A 106 -1.83 -4.14 -17.61
CA ARG A 106 -0.87 -5.23 -17.61
C ARG A 106 0.43 -4.90 -16.88
N ARG A 107 1.18 -5.92 -16.48
CA ARG A 107 2.57 -5.75 -16.05
C ARG A 107 3.46 -5.42 -17.24
N THR A 108 4.45 -4.54 -17.02
CA THR A 108 5.40 -4.15 -18.07
C THR A 108 6.49 -5.19 -18.35
N GLY A 109 6.60 -6.23 -17.51
CA GLY A 109 7.72 -7.16 -17.51
C GLY A 109 8.99 -6.60 -16.85
N SER A 110 8.98 -5.33 -16.44
CA SER A 110 10.06 -4.69 -15.69
C SER A 110 9.73 -4.63 -14.19
N SER A 111 10.77 -4.45 -13.36
CA SER A 111 10.65 -4.25 -11.93
C SER A 111 11.57 -3.12 -11.47
N PHE A 112 11.35 -2.63 -10.26
CA PHE A 112 12.29 -1.75 -9.56
C PHE A 112 12.66 -2.35 -8.21
N THR A 113 13.93 -2.19 -7.83
CA THR A 113 14.45 -2.78 -6.59
C THR A 113 14.15 -1.86 -5.41
N VAL A 114 13.51 -2.42 -4.38
CA VAL A 114 13.31 -1.78 -3.08
C VAL A 114 14.30 -2.35 -2.07
N GLN A 115 15.08 -1.47 -1.45
CA GLN A 115 16.06 -1.84 -0.43
C GLN A 115 15.39 -2.02 0.95
N PRO A 116 15.92 -2.88 1.83
CA PRO A 116 15.43 -3.03 3.18
C PRO A 116 15.73 -1.78 4.01
N HIS A 117 14.74 -1.32 4.79
CA HIS A 117 14.86 -0.19 5.69
C HIS A 117 14.18 -0.51 7.03
N ARG A 118 14.45 0.33 8.06
CA ARG A 118 13.87 0.16 9.40
C ARG A 118 12.35 0.37 9.45
N VAL A 119 11.79 1.04 8.45
CA VAL A 119 10.34 1.21 8.29
C VAL A 119 9.93 0.73 6.90
N ILE A 120 8.86 -0.04 6.85
CA ILE A 120 8.22 -0.50 5.61
C ILE A 120 6.83 0.11 5.61
N ILE A 121 6.48 0.90 4.60
CA ILE A 121 5.12 1.40 4.38
C ILE A 121 4.50 0.62 3.23
N VAL A 122 3.31 0.10 3.47
CA VAL A 122 2.49 -0.56 2.44
C VAL A 122 1.19 0.20 2.31
N GLU A 123 0.84 0.65 1.10
CA GLU A 123 -0.44 1.28 0.85
C GLU A 123 -1.30 0.48 -0.13
N GLY A 124 -2.62 0.53 0.06
CA GLY A 124 -3.55 -0.06 -0.89
C GLY A 124 -4.99 -0.08 -0.40
N ILE A 125 -5.93 -0.22 -1.34
CA ILE A 125 -7.36 -0.24 -1.00
C ILE A 125 -7.78 -1.54 -0.30
N LEU A 126 -7.11 -2.65 -0.56
CA LEU A 126 -7.48 -4.01 -0.11
C LEU A 126 -6.51 -4.63 0.90
N ILE A 127 -5.49 -3.89 1.37
CA ILE A 127 -4.43 -4.47 2.23
C ILE A 127 -4.93 -4.98 3.58
N PHE A 128 -6.12 -4.57 4.03
CA PHE A 128 -6.71 -5.05 5.28
C PHE A 128 -7.77 -6.13 5.07
N THR A 129 -8.04 -6.55 3.84
CA THR A 129 -9.06 -7.58 3.56
C THR A 129 -8.58 -8.98 3.89
N GLU A 130 -7.30 -9.28 3.62
CA GLU A 130 -6.72 -10.59 3.83
C GLU A 130 -6.03 -10.70 5.20
N ALA A 131 -6.35 -11.77 5.94
CA ALA A 131 -5.84 -11.94 7.30
C ALA A 131 -4.32 -12.05 7.34
N ALA A 132 -3.73 -12.86 6.44
CA ALA A 132 -2.28 -13.07 6.38
C ALA A 132 -1.51 -11.77 6.13
N LEU A 133 -2.02 -10.88 5.27
CA LEU A 133 -1.41 -9.58 5.04
C LEU A 133 -1.61 -8.63 6.22
N ARG A 134 -2.79 -8.63 6.85
CA ARG A 134 -3.06 -7.81 8.05
C ARG A 134 -2.12 -8.12 9.22
N GLU A 135 -1.76 -9.38 9.40
CA GLU A 135 -0.85 -9.83 10.46
C GLU A 135 0.60 -9.36 10.25
N MET A 136 0.93 -8.95 9.03
CA MET A 136 2.25 -8.35 8.73
C MET A 136 2.38 -6.92 9.22
N PHE A 137 1.28 -6.21 9.53
CA PHE A 137 1.31 -4.80 9.92
C PHE A 137 1.39 -4.64 11.43
N ASP A 138 2.41 -3.92 11.88
CA ASP A 138 2.57 -3.49 13.28
C ASP A 138 1.68 -2.27 13.60
N VAL A 139 1.39 -1.44 12.59
CA VAL A 139 0.47 -0.30 12.67
C VAL A 139 -0.44 -0.29 11.45
N LYS A 140 -1.73 -0.18 11.66
CA LYS A 140 -2.77 -0.15 10.63
C LYS A 140 -3.50 1.19 10.63
N ILE A 141 -3.34 1.96 9.56
CA ILE A 141 -3.94 3.28 9.37
C ILE A 141 -5.02 3.18 8.31
N PHE A 142 -6.22 3.63 8.62
CA PHE A 142 -7.29 3.76 7.62
C PHE A 142 -7.57 5.23 7.32
N VAL A 143 -7.47 5.59 6.04
CA VAL A 143 -7.75 6.95 5.56
C VAL A 143 -9.21 7.02 5.16
N ASP A 144 -10.00 7.74 5.96
CA ASP A 144 -11.44 7.86 5.84
C ASP A 144 -11.80 9.22 5.21
N THR A 145 -12.51 9.17 4.09
CA THR A 145 -12.93 10.35 3.34
C THR A 145 -14.31 10.08 2.75
N ASP A 146 -15.18 11.06 2.78
CA ASP A 146 -16.55 10.95 2.28
C ASP A 146 -16.60 10.49 0.82
N SER A 147 -17.62 9.72 0.49
CA SER A 147 -17.71 9.02 -0.80
C SER A 147 -17.83 9.95 -2.01
N ASP A 148 -18.44 11.12 -1.85
CA ASP A 148 -18.56 12.16 -2.87
C ASP A 148 -17.21 12.81 -3.17
N LEU A 149 -16.43 13.16 -2.14
CA LEU A 149 -15.07 13.68 -2.30
C LEU A 149 -14.15 12.64 -2.94
N ARG A 150 -14.27 11.37 -2.54
CA ARG A 150 -13.49 10.29 -3.16
C ARG A 150 -13.83 10.13 -4.64
N LEU A 151 -15.12 10.22 -5.01
CA LEU A 151 -15.55 10.14 -6.40
C LEU A 151 -15.02 11.32 -7.23
N ILE A 152 -15.08 12.55 -6.70
CA ILE A 152 -14.57 13.75 -7.38
C ILE A 152 -13.07 13.59 -7.64
N ARG A 153 -12.28 13.28 -6.59
CA ARG A 153 -10.82 13.08 -6.71
C ARG A 153 -10.45 11.95 -7.68
N ARG A 154 -11.23 10.85 -7.69
CA ARG A 154 -11.04 9.76 -8.64
C ARG A 154 -11.33 10.21 -10.08
N LEU A 155 -12.42 10.96 -10.31
CA LEU A 155 -12.73 11.51 -11.63
C LEU A 155 -11.61 12.38 -12.16
N GLU A 156 -11.14 13.34 -11.36
CA GLU A 156 -10.04 14.24 -11.74
C GLU A 156 -8.79 13.44 -12.11
N ARG A 157 -8.34 12.54 -11.23
CA ARG A 157 -7.16 11.71 -11.47
C ARG A 157 -7.29 10.84 -12.73
N ASP A 158 -8.38 10.08 -12.85
CA ASP A 158 -8.53 9.12 -13.93
C ASP A 158 -8.69 9.81 -15.29
N ILE A 159 -9.21 11.04 -15.34
CA ILE A 159 -9.28 11.86 -16.55
C ILE A 159 -7.91 12.46 -16.89
N THR A 160 -7.22 13.08 -15.91
CA THR A 160 -6.00 13.84 -16.17
C THR A 160 -4.77 12.94 -16.32
N GLU A 161 -4.67 11.87 -15.52
CA GLU A 161 -3.46 11.02 -15.48
C GLU A 161 -3.58 9.73 -16.27
N ARG A 162 -4.82 9.20 -16.44
CA ARG A 162 -5.08 7.90 -17.09
C ARG A 162 -5.79 8.03 -18.43
N GLY A 163 -6.09 9.26 -18.89
CA GLY A 163 -6.72 9.54 -20.19
C GLY A 163 -8.13 8.97 -20.34
N ARG A 164 -8.84 8.71 -19.23
CA ARG A 164 -10.18 8.11 -19.27
C ARG A 164 -11.27 9.16 -19.50
N THR A 165 -12.39 8.73 -20.05
CA THR A 165 -13.57 9.60 -20.16
C THR A 165 -14.37 9.61 -18.85
N THR A 166 -15.01 10.74 -18.53
CA THR A 166 -15.91 10.88 -17.38
C THR A 166 -16.96 9.75 -17.33
N GLN A 167 -17.56 9.43 -18.47
CA GLN A 167 -18.57 8.39 -18.57
C GLN A 167 -18.00 7.00 -18.24
N SER A 168 -16.78 6.69 -18.70
CA SER A 168 -16.08 5.43 -18.40
C SER A 168 -15.80 5.29 -16.90
N VAL A 169 -15.34 6.38 -16.25
CA VAL A 169 -15.03 6.38 -14.79
C VAL A 169 -16.33 6.20 -13.99
N ILE A 170 -17.40 6.92 -14.31
CA ILE A 170 -18.69 6.80 -13.62
C ILE A 170 -19.26 5.38 -13.79
N LYS A 171 -19.21 4.83 -15.00
CA LYS A 171 -19.68 3.46 -15.25
C LYS A 171 -18.93 2.45 -14.40
N GLN A 172 -17.61 2.50 -14.36
CA GLN A 172 -16.80 1.60 -13.54
C GLN A 172 -17.08 1.81 -12.05
N TYR A 173 -17.20 3.07 -11.60
CA TYR A 173 -17.49 3.38 -10.21
C TYR A 173 -18.79 2.70 -9.73
N LEU A 174 -19.84 2.75 -10.53
CA LEU A 174 -21.12 2.14 -10.18
C LEU A 174 -21.10 0.61 -10.28
N LEU A 175 -20.39 0.05 -11.25
CA LEU A 175 -20.38 -1.40 -11.50
C LEU A 175 -19.43 -2.18 -10.58
N THR A 176 -18.25 -1.63 -10.28
CA THR A 176 -17.21 -2.37 -9.53
C THR A 176 -16.73 -1.61 -8.30
N VAL A 177 -16.27 -0.37 -8.43
CA VAL A 177 -15.59 0.36 -7.35
C VAL A 177 -16.47 0.50 -6.11
N ARG A 178 -17.70 1.00 -6.27
CA ARG A 178 -18.62 1.20 -5.15
C ARG A 178 -19.09 -0.12 -4.52
N PRO A 179 -19.53 -1.15 -5.27
CA PRO A 179 -19.86 -2.45 -4.69
C PRO A 179 -18.67 -3.06 -3.93
N MET A 180 -17.49 -3.12 -4.53
CA MET A 180 -16.30 -3.70 -3.87
C MET A 180 -15.82 -2.88 -2.67
N HIS A 181 -15.99 -1.55 -2.72
CA HIS A 181 -15.71 -0.72 -1.55
C HIS A 181 -16.62 -1.10 -0.37
N LEU A 182 -17.91 -1.27 -0.61
CA LEU A 182 -18.87 -1.63 0.45
C LEU A 182 -18.68 -3.06 0.96
N GLU A 183 -18.23 -3.97 0.09
CA GLU A 183 -18.04 -5.37 0.42
C GLU A 183 -16.70 -5.63 1.15
N PHE A 184 -15.61 -5.02 0.70
CA PHE A 184 -14.26 -5.34 1.16
C PHE A 184 -13.58 -4.19 1.89
N VAL A 185 -13.60 -2.97 1.34
CA VAL A 185 -12.80 -1.86 1.84
C VAL A 185 -13.39 -1.27 3.12
N GLU A 186 -14.65 -0.85 3.09
CA GLU A 186 -15.33 -0.24 4.24
C GLU A 186 -15.37 -1.16 5.47
N PRO A 187 -15.72 -2.46 5.35
CA PRO A 187 -15.68 -3.36 6.49
C PRO A 187 -14.28 -3.57 7.07
N SER A 188 -13.22 -3.36 6.28
CA SER A 188 -11.83 -3.54 6.72
C SER A 188 -11.36 -2.42 7.66
N LYS A 189 -12.03 -1.28 7.68
CA LYS A 189 -11.79 -0.14 8.58
C LYS A 189 -11.76 -0.55 10.06
N ARG A 190 -12.56 -1.54 10.46
CA ARG A 190 -12.57 -2.07 11.84
C ARG A 190 -11.24 -2.66 12.31
N TYR A 191 -10.34 -2.99 11.41
CA TYR A 191 -9.01 -3.51 11.74
C TYR A 191 -7.95 -2.43 11.93
N ALA A 192 -8.30 -1.16 11.66
CA ALA A 192 -7.37 -0.06 11.80
C ALA A 192 -7.10 0.27 13.28
N ASP A 193 -5.84 0.55 13.59
CA ASP A 193 -5.42 1.09 14.89
C ASP A 193 -5.65 2.61 14.96
N VAL A 194 -5.58 3.27 13.77
CA VAL A 194 -5.78 4.72 13.61
C VAL A 194 -6.65 5.01 12.40
N ILE A 195 -7.63 5.89 12.54
CA ILE A 195 -8.43 6.41 11.43
C ILE A 195 -8.08 7.88 11.22
N ILE A 196 -7.66 8.21 9.99
CA ILE A 196 -7.34 9.58 9.58
C ILE A 196 -8.50 10.11 8.71
N PRO A 197 -9.32 11.03 9.22
CA PRO A 197 -10.35 11.68 8.41
C PRO A 197 -9.72 12.65 7.40
N GLU A 198 -10.37 12.83 6.25
CA GLU A 198 -10.01 13.78 5.19
C GLU A 198 -8.65 13.57 4.50
N GLY A 199 -7.95 12.50 4.83
CA GLY A 199 -6.69 12.13 4.18
C GLY A 199 -5.52 13.05 4.49
N GLY A 200 -4.73 13.35 3.47
CA GLY A 200 -3.51 14.16 3.59
C GLY A 200 -3.72 15.63 4.00
N PHE A 201 -4.96 16.10 4.06
CA PHE A 201 -5.28 17.46 4.54
C PHE A 201 -5.36 17.54 6.06
N ASN A 202 -5.46 16.41 6.76
CA ASN A 202 -5.45 16.39 8.23
C ASN A 202 -4.01 16.45 8.75
N THR A 203 -3.46 17.67 8.80
CA THR A 203 -2.07 17.90 9.23
C THR A 203 -1.82 17.46 10.68
N ALA A 204 -2.80 17.64 11.57
CA ALA A 204 -2.68 17.24 12.97
C ALA A 204 -2.52 15.71 13.12
N ALA A 205 -3.32 14.93 12.40
CA ALA A 205 -3.19 13.47 12.40
C ALA A 205 -1.87 13.03 11.77
N LEU A 206 -1.44 13.69 10.68
CA LEU A 206 -0.14 13.41 10.06
C LEU A 206 1.02 13.71 11.01
N ASP A 207 0.99 14.82 11.74
CA ASP A 207 2.03 15.18 12.72
C ASP A 207 2.16 14.11 13.82
N MET A 208 1.05 13.58 14.30
CA MET A 208 1.04 12.50 15.30
C MET A 208 1.66 11.20 14.74
N VAL A 209 1.30 10.80 13.52
CA VAL A 209 1.84 9.59 12.88
C VAL A 209 3.33 9.75 12.61
N VAL A 210 3.75 10.88 12.04
CA VAL A 210 5.16 11.16 11.75
C VAL A 210 5.99 11.16 13.03
N ALA A 211 5.54 11.85 14.08
CA ALA A 211 6.23 11.87 15.37
C ALA A 211 6.42 10.46 15.94
N ARG A 212 5.42 9.58 15.79
CA ARG A 212 5.52 8.18 16.22
C ARG A 212 6.53 7.39 15.38
N VAL A 213 6.52 7.56 14.06
CA VAL A 213 7.50 6.90 13.16
C VAL A 213 8.92 7.36 13.48
N GLU A 214 9.14 8.67 13.65
CA GLU A 214 10.46 9.21 14.01
C GLU A 214 10.96 8.71 15.36
N ALA A 215 10.07 8.57 16.35
CA ALA A 215 10.43 8.02 17.66
C ALA A 215 10.88 6.56 17.59
N LEU A 216 10.37 5.79 16.61
CA LEU A 216 10.77 4.39 16.39
C LEU A 216 12.05 4.24 15.57
N LEU A 217 12.51 5.32 14.93
CA LEU A 217 13.73 5.34 14.12
C LEU A 217 14.97 5.81 14.92
N LYS A 218 14.77 6.33 16.12
CA LYS A 218 15.84 6.67 17.08
C LYS A 218 16.30 5.45 17.83
#